data_86268ebb31e322a7a7e026aa77f6f37e
#
_entry.id   86268ebb31e322a7a7e026aa77f6f37e
#
_cell.length_a   1.000
_cell.length_b   1.000
_cell.length_c   1.000
_cell.angle_alpha   90.00
_cell.angle_beta   90.00
_cell.angle_gamma   90.00
#
_symmetry.space_group_name_H-M   'P 1'
#
loop_
_entity.id
_entity.type
_entity.pdbx_description
1 polymer ?
#
loop_
_entity_poly.entity_id
_entity_poly.type
_entity_poly.pdbx_seq_one_letter_code
_entity_poly.pdbx_strand_id
1 'polypeptide(L)'
;PYRYGGAVRLARFPRNEATMIARWLNSLSLRTGLRGLCSADFMRNDSGYHLLEINPRPGATLDIFDSGDAPLFEAHVSACRGEPFILPRPVGSVASMIAYAGKTLDSLPDFHWPRWTADHQMAGSKLETGDPICTIFGSGASAAEARRDLNRNARLLEYNWAES
;
A
#
# COMPACT_ATOMS: atom_id res chain seq x y z
N PRO A 1 -10.18 6.03 -17.81
CA PRO A 1 -10.30 6.31 -16.39
C PRO A 1 -8.98 6.03 -15.68
N TYR A 2 -8.59 6.89 -14.74
CA TYR A 2 -7.39 6.69 -13.93
C TYR A 2 -7.67 5.59 -12.92
N ARG A 3 -6.77 4.57 -12.85
CA ARG A 3 -6.82 3.49 -11.87
C ARG A 3 -5.58 3.55 -10.99
N TYR A 4 -5.72 3.16 -9.74
CA TYR A 4 -4.58 3.02 -8.86
C TYR A 4 -3.64 1.93 -9.39
N GLY A 5 -2.41 2.31 -9.71
CA GLY A 5 -1.42 1.42 -10.33
C GLY A 5 -0.60 0.59 -9.34
N GLY A 6 -0.74 0.87 -8.04
CA GLY A 6 0.05 0.23 -7.00
C GLY A 6 1.06 1.16 -6.34
N ALA A 7 1.80 0.63 -5.38
CA ALA A 7 2.82 1.35 -4.62
C ALA A 7 4.06 0.49 -4.38
N VAL A 8 5.17 1.14 -4.07
CA VAL A 8 6.41 0.48 -3.64
C VAL A 8 6.99 1.23 -2.45
N ARG A 9 7.15 0.52 -1.33
CA ARG A 9 7.93 1.02 -0.20
C ARG A 9 9.41 0.78 -0.47
N LEU A 10 10.20 1.85 -0.40
CA LEU A 10 11.65 1.77 -0.56
C LEU A 10 12.30 1.19 0.70
N ALA A 11 13.29 0.32 0.53
CA ALA A 11 14.11 -0.18 1.65
C ALA A 11 14.87 0.95 2.35
N ARG A 12 15.25 1.97 1.58
CA ARG A 12 15.92 3.18 2.07
C ARG A 12 15.39 4.40 1.34
N PHE A 13 15.09 5.44 2.10
CA PHE A 13 14.78 6.77 1.59
C PHE A 13 16.00 7.69 1.84
N PRO A 14 16.37 8.57 0.90
CA PRO A 14 17.52 9.47 1.08
C PRO A 14 17.37 10.31 2.36
N ARG A 15 18.40 10.30 3.23
CA ARG A 15 18.30 10.92 4.57
C ARG A 15 18.02 12.42 4.52
N ASN A 16 18.66 13.14 3.59
CA ASN A 16 18.43 14.57 3.39
C ASN A 16 16.98 14.88 3.00
N GLU A 17 16.42 14.11 2.07
CA GLU A 17 15.04 14.26 1.63
C GLU A 17 14.05 13.89 2.75
N ALA A 18 14.31 12.77 3.45
CA ALA A 18 13.52 12.37 4.61
C ALA A 18 13.49 13.46 5.70
N THR A 19 14.65 14.05 6.03
CA THR A 19 14.75 15.11 7.02
C THR A 19 13.99 16.36 6.61
N MET A 20 14.06 16.73 5.35
CA MET A 20 13.36 17.90 4.80
C MET A 20 11.84 17.70 4.88
N ILE A 21 11.34 16.58 4.37
CA ILE A 21 9.91 16.25 4.40
C ILE A 21 9.41 16.16 5.84
N ALA A 22 10.16 15.50 6.74
CA ALA A 22 9.79 15.39 8.15
C ALA A 22 9.65 16.76 8.83
N ARG A 23 10.52 17.72 8.52
CA ARG A 23 10.41 19.11 9.04
C ARG A 23 9.12 19.78 8.57
N TRP A 24 8.76 19.64 7.30
CA TRP A 24 7.52 20.20 6.76
C TRP A 24 6.29 19.60 7.43
N LEU A 25 6.25 18.27 7.55
CA LEU A 25 5.14 17.54 8.16
C LEU A 25 5.01 17.82 9.64
N ASN A 26 6.13 17.94 10.38
CA ASN A 26 6.12 18.35 11.78
C ASN A 26 5.57 19.77 11.96
N SER A 27 6.01 20.72 11.16
CA SER A 27 5.51 22.10 11.20
C SER A 27 3.99 22.14 10.95
N LEU A 28 3.51 21.36 9.99
CA LEU A 28 2.10 21.24 9.68
C LEU A 28 1.32 20.62 10.84
N SER A 29 1.76 19.48 11.36
CA SER A 29 1.13 18.77 12.48
C SER A 29 1.00 19.67 13.73
N LEU A 30 2.05 20.42 14.07
CA LEU A 30 2.02 21.36 15.19
C LEU A 30 0.99 22.48 15.01
N ARG A 31 0.76 22.94 13.78
CA ARG A 31 -0.18 24.02 13.47
C ARG A 31 -1.63 23.55 13.35
N THR A 32 -1.83 22.31 12.96
CA THR A 32 -3.17 21.75 12.67
C THR A 32 -3.69 20.83 13.76
N GLY A 33 -2.82 20.36 14.66
CA GLY A 33 -3.16 19.39 15.70
C GLY A 33 -3.44 17.98 15.17
N LEU A 34 -2.99 17.65 13.94
CA LEU A 34 -3.14 16.32 13.35
C LEU A 34 -2.50 15.25 14.24
N ARG A 35 -3.22 14.13 14.45
CA ARG A 35 -2.77 12.98 15.24
C ARG A 35 -3.05 11.68 14.50
N GLY A 36 -2.31 10.64 14.85
CA GLY A 36 -2.41 9.33 14.22
C GLY A 36 -1.74 9.28 12.85
N LEU A 37 -2.02 8.22 12.11
CA LEU A 37 -1.52 8.07 10.75
C LEU A 37 -2.26 9.00 9.81
N CYS A 38 -1.48 9.78 9.07
CA CYS A 38 -1.95 10.62 8.00
C CYS A 38 -1.12 10.31 6.75
N SER A 39 -1.71 10.35 5.57
CA SER A 39 -0.93 10.33 4.33
C SER A 39 -0.73 11.74 3.79
N ALA A 40 0.47 12.00 3.27
CA ALA A 40 0.82 13.21 2.57
C ALA A 40 1.35 12.86 1.19
N ASP A 41 0.67 13.31 0.17
CA ASP A 41 1.00 12.99 -1.21
C ASP A 41 1.85 14.09 -1.82
N PHE A 42 2.99 13.71 -2.38
CA PHE A 42 3.94 14.61 -3.00
C PHE A 42 4.21 14.22 -4.44
N MET A 43 4.32 15.22 -5.28
CA MET A 43 4.93 15.08 -6.59
C MET A 43 6.40 15.51 -6.51
N ARG A 44 7.29 14.75 -7.15
CA ARG A 44 8.70 15.09 -7.31
C ARG A 44 9.00 15.42 -8.76
N ASN A 45 9.64 16.54 -8.99
CA ASN A 45 10.19 16.95 -10.28
C ASN A 45 11.58 17.56 -10.10
N ASP A 46 12.15 18.17 -11.15
CA ASP A 46 13.48 18.79 -11.13
C ASP A 46 13.57 19.99 -10.16
N SER A 47 12.45 20.64 -9.84
CA SER A 47 12.40 21.73 -8.87
C SER A 47 12.22 21.26 -7.42
N GLY A 48 12.04 19.95 -7.17
CA GLY A 48 11.94 19.34 -5.84
C GLY A 48 10.60 18.66 -5.56
N TYR A 49 10.19 18.68 -4.29
CA TYR A 49 8.96 18.09 -3.81
C TYR A 49 7.84 19.12 -3.71
N HIS A 50 6.69 18.79 -4.25
CA HIS A 50 5.46 19.59 -4.19
C HIS A 50 4.40 18.78 -3.45
N LEU A 51 3.94 19.30 -2.31
CA LEU A 51 2.83 18.71 -1.56
C LEU A 51 1.55 18.88 -2.39
N LEU A 52 0.85 17.79 -2.66
CA LEU A 52 -0.42 17.78 -3.38
C LEU A 52 -1.59 17.81 -2.42
N GLU A 53 -1.62 16.86 -1.48
CA GLU A 53 -2.69 16.77 -0.48
C GLU A 53 -2.23 16.12 0.81
N ILE A 54 -3.03 16.30 1.85
CA ILE A 54 -2.91 15.59 3.13
C ILE A 54 -4.25 14.96 3.45
N ASN A 55 -4.20 13.66 3.67
CA ASN A 55 -5.35 12.89 4.10
C ASN A 55 -5.17 12.56 5.60
N PRO A 56 -6.00 13.11 6.52
CA PRO A 56 -5.89 12.87 7.96
C PRO A 56 -6.47 11.50 8.34
N ARG A 57 -6.03 10.46 7.69
CA ARG A 57 -6.43 9.06 7.85
C ARG A 57 -5.34 8.12 7.33
N PRO A 58 -5.34 6.83 7.72
CA PRO A 58 -4.54 5.81 7.05
C PRO A 58 -4.80 5.82 5.53
N GLY A 59 -3.73 5.80 4.76
CA GLY A 59 -3.80 5.83 3.29
C GLY A 59 -3.78 4.43 2.68
N ALA A 60 -3.97 4.36 1.36
CA ALA A 60 -3.95 3.11 0.59
C ALA A 60 -2.59 2.38 0.60
N THR A 61 -1.55 3.00 1.14
CA THR A 61 -0.21 2.41 1.28
C THR A 61 0.03 1.79 2.66
N LEU A 62 -0.98 1.73 3.55
CA LEU A 62 -0.85 1.18 4.89
C LEU A 62 -0.20 -0.22 4.86
N ASP A 63 -0.72 -1.11 4.02
CA ASP A 63 -0.35 -2.53 3.99
C ASP A 63 1.11 -2.79 3.62
N ILE A 64 1.72 -1.94 2.80
CA ILE A 64 3.14 -2.09 2.45
C ILE A 64 4.09 -1.60 3.56
N PHE A 65 3.58 -0.92 4.58
CA PHE A 65 4.32 -0.47 5.76
C PHE A 65 3.98 -1.26 7.02
N ASP A 66 2.87 -2.00 7.01
CA ASP A 66 2.42 -2.75 8.17
C ASP A 66 3.32 -3.95 8.47
N SER A 67 3.31 -4.41 9.71
CA SER A 67 3.95 -5.64 10.14
C SER A 67 3.13 -6.30 11.25
N GLY A 68 3.09 -7.64 11.27
CA GLY A 68 2.32 -8.37 12.27
C GLY A 68 2.76 -8.13 13.72
N ASP A 69 4.03 -7.76 13.92
CA ASP A 69 4.59 -7.53 15.26
C ASP A 69 4.25 -6.14 15.84
N ALA A 70 3.87 -5.18 14.99
CA ALA A 70 3.48 -3.84 15.38
C ALA A 70 2.48 -3.26 14.37
N PRO A 71 1.19 -3.64 14.47
CA PRO A 71 0.17 -3.21 13.52
C PRO A 71 0.00 -1.70 13.50
N LEU A 72 0.12 -1.11 12.32
CA LEU A 72 0.03 0.35 12.13
C LEU A 72 -1.33 0.91 12.51
N PHE A 73 -2.39 0.13 12.32
CA PHE A 73 -3.73 0.57 12.70
C PHE A 73 -3.87 0.72 14.23
N GLU A 74 -3.28 -0.17 15.01
CA GLU A 74 -3.22 -0.03 16.48
C GLU A 74 -2.43 1.20 16.89
N ALA A 75 -1.28 1.43 16.25
CA ALA A 75 -0.50 2.64 16.46
C ALA A 75 -1.29 3.91 16.12
N HIS A 76 -2.11 3.89 15.06
CA HIS A 76 -3.01 4.98 14.70
C HIS A 76 -4.02 5.26 15.81
N VAL A 77 -4.70 4.24 16.30
CA VAL A 77 -5.71 4.38 17.38
C VAL A 77 -5.08 4.94 18.65
N SER A 78 -3.95 4.37 19.09
CA SER A 78 -3.22 4.84 20.27
C SER A 78 -2.77 6.30 20.13
N ALA A 79 -2.21 6.67 18.99
CA ALA A 79 -1.79 8.06 18.73
C ALA A 79 -2.98 9.03 18.74
N CYS A 80 -4.14 8.65 18.20
CA CYS A 80 -5.35 9.46 18.26
C CYS A 80 -5.86 9.66 19.69
N ARG A 81 -5.67 8.69 20.57
CA ARG A 81 -6.00 8.75 22.00
C ARG A 81 -4.95 9.46 22.85
N GLY A 82 -3.79 9.77 22.28
CA GLY A 82 -2.66 10.32 23.02
C GLY A 82 -1.94 9.28 23.90
N GLU A 83 -2.11 8.01 23.60
CA GLU A 83 -1.49 6.88 24.26
C GLU A 83 -0.12 6.55 23.63
N PRO A 84 0.82 5.91 24.35
CA PRO A 84 2.06 5.40 23.78
C PRO A 84 1.81 4.39 22.66
N PHE A 85 2.63 4.43 21.62
CA PHE A 85 2.55 3.48 20.50
C PHE A 85 3.94 3.11 19.98
N ILE A 86 4.00 1.97 19.29
CA ILE A 86 5.22 1.49 18.64
C ILE A 86 4.97 1.51 17.12
N LEU A 87 5.95 2.05 16.39
CA LEU A 87 5.93 1.96 14.92
C LEU A 87 6.77 0.77 14.46
N PRO A 88 6.30 0.02 13.45
CA PRO A 88 7.09 -1.05 12.87
C PRO A 88 8.39 -0.51 12.27
N ARG A 89 9.40 -1.35 12.27
CA ARG A 89 10.67 -1.10 11.58
C ARG A 89 10.75 -2.00 10.35
N PRO A 90 10.15 -1.59 9.24
CA PRO A 90 10.06 -2.44 8.06
C PRO A 90 11.45 -2.73 7.49
N VAL A 91 11.70 -4.00 7.18
CA VAL A 91 12.94 -4.46 6.53
C VAL A 91 12.68 -4.68 5.03
N GLY A 92 13.66 -4.35 4.21
CA GLY A 92 13.54 -4.52 2.75
C GLY A 92 12.54 -3.59 2.10
N SER A 93 12.08 -3.98 0.94
CA SER A 93 11.05 -3.30 0.14
C SER A 93 9.84 -4.20 -0.03
N VAL A 94 8.66 -3.59 -0.09
CA VAL A 94 7.40 -4.24 -0.45
C VAL A 94 6.76 -3.45 -1.58
N ALA A 95 6.22 -4.15 -2.56
CA ALA A 95 5.44 -3.58 -3.64
C ALA A 95 4.02 -4.16 -3.60
N SER A 96 3.03 -3.37 -3.97
CA SER A 96 1.64 -3.83 -4.10
C SER A 96 1.01 -3.32 -5.38
N MET A 97 0.03 -4.06 -5.88
CA MET A 97 -0.85 -3.63 -6.96
C MET A 97 -2.24 -4.25 -6.77
N ILE A 98 -3.25 -3.64 -7.36
CA ILE A 98 -4.59 -4.24 -7.42
C ILE A 98 -4.70 -5.05 -8.71
N ALA A 99 -5.16 -6.30 -8.58
CA ALA A 99 -5.59 -7.10 -9.71
C ALA A 99 -7.02 -6.69 -10.09
N TYR A 100 -7.25 -6.41 -11.35
CA TYR A 100 -8.55 -6.02 -11.88
C TYR A 100 -9.11 -7.10 -12.82
N ALA A 101 -10.43 -7.30 -12.82
CA ALA A 101 -11.09 -8.21 -13.71
C ALA A 101 -10.88 -7.80 -15.19
N GLY A 102 -10.25 -8.66 -15.98
CA GLY A 102 -10.01 -8.46 -17.41
C GLY A 102 -11.26 -8.66 -18.26
N LYS A 103 -12.26 -9.35 -17.73
CA LYS A 103 -13.58 -9.64 -18.34
C LYS A 103 -14.64 -9.68 -17.25
N THR A 104 -15.89 -9.55 -17.65
CA THR A 104 -17.03 -9.78 -16.76
C THR A 104 -17.07 -11.25 -16.33
N LEU A 105 -17.29 -11.49 -15.03
CA LEU A 105 -17.48 -12.79 -14.42
C LEU A 105 -18.84 -12.80 -13.76
N ASP A 106 -19.71 -13.72 -14.13
CA ASP A 106 -21.03 -13.85 -13.50
C ASP A 106 -20.93 -14.40 -12.07
N SER A 107 -19.90 -15.18 -11.80
CA SER A 107 -19.61 -15.73 -10.49
C SER A 107 -18.10 -15.95 -10.34
N LEU A 108 -17.53 -15.37 -9.29
CA LEU A 108 -16.13 -15.60 -8.93
C LEU A 108 -15.99 -17.03 -8.40
N PRO A 109 -15.10 -17.89 -8.94
CA PRO A 109 -14.90 -19.23 -8.43
C PRO A 109 -14.37 -19.21 -6.98
N ASP A 110 -14.66 -20.27 -6.23
CA ASP A 110 -14.01 -20.53 -4.95
C ASP A 110 -12.56 -20.95 -5.22
N PHE A 111 -11.65 -20.20 -4.64
CA PHE A 111 -10.25 -20.25 -5.05
C PHE A 111 -9.35 -20.13 -3.82
N HIS A 112 -8.31 -20.96 -3.73
CA HIS A 112 -7.35 -20.89 -2.64
C HIS A 112 -6.37 -19.71 -2.85
N TRP A 113 -6.60 -18.63 -2.14
CA TRP A 113 -5.80 -17.41 -2.25
C TRP A 113 -4.37 -17.62 -1.76
N PRO A 114 -3.37 -17.26 -2.59
CA PRO A 114 -1.98 -17.28 -2.16
C PRO A 114 -1.71 -16.30 -1.00
N ARG A 115 -0.74 -16.62 -0.15
CA ARG A 115 -0.38 -15.79 1.02
C ARG A 115 0.11 -14.37 0.68
N TRP A 116 0.51 -14.15 -0.56
CA TRP A 116 0.94 -12.85 -1.07
C TRP A 116 -0.22 -12.04 -1.69
N THR A 117 -1.45 -12.36 -1.35
CA THR A 117 -2.65 -11.61 -1.74
C THR A 117 -3.48 -11.21 -0.52
N ALA A 118 -4.24 -10.12 -0.65
CA ALA A 118 -5.20 -9.62 0.34
C ALA A 118 -6.43 -8.99 -0.33
N ASP A 119 -7.38 -8.51 0.45
CA ASP A 119 -8.58 -7.78 -0.01
C ASP A 119 -9.36 -8.58 -1.06
N HIS A 120 -9.56 -9.86 -0.80
CA HIS A 120 -10.18 -10.78 -1.73
C HIS A 120 -11.67 -10.50 -1.90
N GLN A 121 -12.15 -10.54 -3.13
CA GLN A 121 -13.58 -10.66 -3.39
C GLN A 121 -14.09 -12.03 -2.95
N MET A 122 -15.34 -12.09 -2.51
CA MET A 122 -15.94 -13.34 -2.05
C MET A 122 -16.25 -14.26 -3.25
N ALA A 123 -16.12 -15.56 -3.04
CA ALA A 123 -16.59 -16.55 -3.98
C ALA A 123 -18.09 -16.34 -4.30
N GLY A 124 -18.48 -16.53 -5.54
CA GLY A 124 -19.84 -16.25 -6.03
C GLY A 124 -20.12 -14.79 -6.38
N SER A 125 -19.22 -13.84 -6.09
CA SER A 125 -19.40 -12.43 -6.48
C SER A 125 -19.44 -12.27 -7.99
N LYS A 126 -20.36 -11.45 -8.48
CA LYS A 126 -20.33 -10.96 -9.85
C LYS A 126 -19.33 -9.81 -9.97
N LEU A 127 -18.49 -9.84 -10.99
CA LEU A 127 -17.50 -8.80 -11.27
C LEU A 127 -17.68 -8.28 -12.70
N GLU A 128 -17.68 -6.98 -12.86
CA GLU A 128 -17.62 -6.35 -14.16
C GLU A 128 -16.17 -6.17 -14.62
N THR A 129 -15.96 -6.04 -15.92
CA THR A 129 -14.62 -5.72 -16.45
C THR A 129 -14.06 -4.47 -15.79
N GLY A 130 -12.94 -4.64 -15.11
CA GLY A 130 -12.23 -3.57 -14.40
C GLY A 130 -12.56 -3.42 -12.93
N ASP A 131 -13.39 -4.28 -12.36
CA ASP A 131 -13.59 -4.35 -10.91
C ASP A 131 -12.34 -4.90 -10.22
N PRO A 132 -12.02 -4.43 -9.00
CA PRO A 132 -10.91 -4.97 -8.23
C PRO A 132 -11.21 -6.40 -7.79
N ILE A 133 -10.23 -7.27 -7.91
CA ILE A 133 -10.31 -8.68 -7.51
C ILE A 133 -9.64 -8.91 -6.17
N CYS A 134 -8.40 -8.48 -6.05
CA CYS A 134 -7.58 -8.57 -4.84
C CYS A 134 -6.40 -7.60 -4.92
N THR A 135 -5.71 -7.43 -3.80
CA THR A 135 -4.38 -6.81 -3.73
C THR A 135 -3.30 -7.90 -3.84
N ILE A 136 -2.30 -7.66 -4.68
CA ILE A 136 -1.13 -8.55 -4.85
C ILE A 136 0.08 -7.86 -4.23
N PHE A 137 0.92 -8.61 -3.51
CA PHE A 137 2.17 -8.14 -2.93
C PHE A 137 3.37 -8.84 -3.52
N GLY A 138 4.50 -8.11 -3.54
CA GLY A 138 5.83 -8.64 -3.79
C GLY A 138 6.82 -8.03 -2.82
N SER A 139 7.89 -8.76 -2.49
CA SER A 139 8.88 -8.34 -1.51
C SER A 139 10.31 -8.57 -2.01
N GLY A 140 11.28 -7.86 -1.43
CA GLY A 140 12.68 -8.02 -1.76
C GLY A 140 13.59 -7.10 -0.94
N ALA A 141 14.89 -7.27 -1.06
CA ALA A 141 15.87 -6.40 -0.41
C ALA A 141 15.91 -4.99 -1.01
N SER A 142 15.43 -4.84 -2.24
CA SER A 142 15.36 -3.57 -2.97
C SER A 142 14.01 -3.38 -3.65
N ALA A 143 13.69 -2.13 -4.01
CA ALA A 143 12.47 -1.81 -4.76
C ALA A 143 12.39 -2.55 -6.11
N ALA A 144 13.53 -2.75 -6.76
CA ALA A 144 13.59 -3.51 -8.02
C ALA A 144 13.28 -5.00 -7.82
N GLU A 145 13.75 -5.59 -6.74
CA GLU A 145 13.42 -6.98 -6.38
C GLU A 145 11.95 -7.13 -5.99
N ALA A 146 11.43 -6.24 -5.16
CA ALA A 146 10.02 -6.25 -4.77
C ALA A 146 9.10 -6.14 -5.99
N ARG A 147 9.43 -5.29 -6.98
CA ARG A 147 8.68 -5.19 -8.24
C ARG A 147 8.79 -6.46 -9.09
N ARG A 148 9.96 -7.09 -9.17
CA ARG A 148 10.11 -8.36 -9.90
C ARG A 148 9.28 -9.46 -9.26
N ASP A 149 9.30 -9.54 -7.94
CA ASP A 149 8.51 -10.50 -7.17
C ASP A 149 7.00 -10.26 -7.36
N LEU A 150 6.56 -9.01 -7.27
CA LEU A 150 5.18 -8.61 -7.56
C LEU A 150 4.72 -9.05 -8.96
N ASN A 151 5.53 -8.76 -9.98
CA ASN A 151 5.20 -9.14 -11.36
C ASN A 151 5.17 -10.66 -11.56
N ARG A 152 6.03 -11.40 -10.86
CA ARG A 152 5.98 -12.87 -10.85
C ARG A 152 4.66 -13.36 -10.22
N ASN A 153 4.30 -12.82 -9.06
CA ASN A 153 3.09 -13.17 -8.34
C ASN A 153 1.82 -12.85 -9.15
N ALA A 154 1.80 -11.71 -9.84
CA ALA A 154 0.70 -11.35 -10.73
C ALA A 154 0.51 -12.37 -11.86
N ARG A 155 1.58 -12.80 -12.52
CA ARG A 155 1.53 -13.84 -13.57
C ARG A 155 1.07 -15.20 -13.03
N LEU A 156 1.49 -15.57 -11.82
CA LEU A 156 1.05 -16.80 -11.17
C LEU A 156 -0.44 -16.76 -10.85
N LEU A 157 -0.96 -15.61 -10.44
CA LEU A 157 -2.38 -15.43 -10.19
C LEU A 157 -3.19 -15.56 -11.48
N GLU A 158 -2.74 -14.91 -12.57
CA GLU A 158 -3.37 -15.02 -13.88
C GLU A 158 -3.41 -16.47 -14.40
N TYR A 159 -2.31 -17.21 -14.22
CA TYR A 159 -2.23 -18.63 -14.61
C TYR A 159 -3.23 -19.47 -13.82
N ASN A 160 -3.24 -19.38 -12.51
CA ASN A 160 -4.15 -20.12 -11.64
C ASN A 160 -5.64 -19.80 -11.95
N TRP A 161 -5.87 -18.55 -12.35
CA TRP A 161 -7.21 -18.08 -12.74
C TRP A 161 -7.70 -18.62 -14.08
N ALA A 162 -6.79 -18.89 -15.01
CA ALA A 162 -7.12 -19.44 -16.32
C ALA A 162 -7.46 -20.93 -16.27
N GLU A 163 -7.01 -21.64 -15.23
CA GLU A 163 -7.24 -23.07 -15.02
C GLU A 163 -8.45 -23.36 -14.11
N SER A 164 -9.07 -22.34 -13.50
CA SER A 164 -10.25 -22.45 -12.63
C SER A 164 -11.53 -22.08 -13.37
#